data_cdb72551918dcccb97d9855e47985805
#
_entry.id   cdb72551918dcccb97d9855e47985805
#
_cell.length_a   1.000
_cell.length_b   1.000
_cell.length_c   1.000
_cell.angle_alpha   90.00
_cell.angle_beta   90.00
_cell.angle_gamma   90.00
#
_symmetry.space_group_name_H-M   'P 1'
#
loop_
_entity.id
_entity.type
_entity.pdbx_description
1 polymer ?
#
loop_
_entity_poly.entity_id
_entity_poly.type
_entity_poly.pdbx_seq_one_letter_code
_entity_poly.pdbx_strand_id
1 'polypeptide(L)'
;MRKTRNFLRRAGSAALALTLTVSLCQPAFAATKAPFSKDETVYAVMAADGSVTKTTVSEHLYNADGLAGVEDRSTLKNIVNTESFAEYTRNGDTLVWNTDDTDVYYKGDTDRQLPISAKVTYTLDGRTAPLSELLGQSGHLVLTIDLTNNEKGTLTVDGKERTVVTPLVTAVGVVLGGDARNVNAVNGLLESAAKSSVAAFVALPGVKASLDGLLPQQVDGVTRYLQDSLTVEADVEELTAPQILLACAASAEALGQGDEVFDLDSLNDLTDGIAALNDAMNQLLDGASQLKAGA
;
A
#
# COMPACT_ATOMS: atom_id res chain seq x y z
N MET A 1 -11.10 2.38 -25.61
CA MET A 1 -11.82 1.54 -24.65
C MET A 1 -11.25 0.12 -24.41
N ARG A 2 -10.16 -0.33 -25.02
CA ARG A 2 -9.59 -1.69 -24.82
C ARG A 2 -8.21 -1.72 -24.12
N LYS A 3 -7.55 -0.58 -23.90
CA LYS A 3 -6.20 -0.52 -23.31
C LYS A 3 -6.19 -0.33 -21.78
N THR A 4 -7.20 0.31 -21.20
CA THR A 4 -7.35 0.55 -19.76
C THR A 4 -7.66 -0.71 -18.95
N ARG A 5 -8.42 -1.67 -19.51
CA ARG A 5 -8.73 -2.96 -18.83
C ARG A 5 -7.52 -3.84 -18.51
N ASN A 6 -6.38 -3.62 -19.16
CA ASN A 6 -5.20 -4.48 -18.97
C ASN A 6 -4.28 -3.99 -17.86
N PHE A 7 -4.32 -2.71 -17.49
CA PHE A 7 -3.49 -2.15 -16.42
C PHE A 7 -4.03 -2.59 -15.05
N LEU A 8 -5.33 -2.56 -14.86
CA LEU A 8 -5.98 -2.91 -13.59
C LEU A 8 -6.17 -4.41 -13.36
N ARG A 9 -6.24 -5.22 -14.44
CA ARG A 9 -6.15 -6.68 -14.27
C ARG A 9 -4.83 -7.13 -13.66
N ARG A 10 -3.75 -6.32 -13.78
CA ARG A 10 -2.47 -6.56 -13.10
C ARG A 10 -2.42 -5.98 -11.68
N ALA A 11 -3.18 -4.94 -11.39
CA ALA A 11 -3.33 -4.38 -10.05
C ALA A 11 -4.33 -5.15 -9.18
N GLY A 12 -5.42 -5.68 -9.78
CA GLY A 12 -6.47 -6.41 -9.06
C GLY A 12 -6.05 -7.76 -8.46
N SER A 13 -4.92 -8.33 -8.90
CA SER A 13 -4.36 -9.55 -8.30
C SER A 13 -3.49 -9.26 -7.07
N ALA A 14 -3.23 -7.99 -6.74
CA ALA A 14 -2.33 -7.55 -5.68
C ALA A 14 -3.07 -6.92 -4.48
N ALA A 15 -4.39 -7.02 -4.42
CA ALA A 15 -5.22 -6.42 -3.37
C ALA A 15 -5.18 -7.23 -2.08
N LEU A 16 -3.99 -7.51 -1.55
CA LEU A 16 -3.83 -8.18 -0.27
C LEU A 16 -2.77 -7.45 0.54
N ALA A 17 -3.16 -6.79 1.61
CA ALA A 17 -2.29 -6.06 2.49
C ALA A 17 -1.64 -4.83 1.82
N LEU A 18 -1.15 -3.94 2.62
CA LEU A 18 -0.41 -2.77 2.18
C LEU A 18 0.61 -3.15 1.12
N THR A 19 0.33 -2.91 -0.15
CA THR A 19 1.25 -3.24 -1.24
C THR A 19 1.98 -1.98 -1.64
N LEU A 20 3.26 -1.91 -1.31
CA LEU A 20 4.15 -0.86 -1.76
C LEU A 20 4.99 -1.41 -2.90
N THR A 21 4.73 -0.99 -4.13
CA THR A 21 5.60 -1.31 -5.26
C THR A 21 6.55 -0.13 -5.47
N VAL A 22 7.76 -0.24 -4.94
CA VAL A 22 8.83 0.71 -5.21
C VAL A 22 9.74 0.10 -6.26
N SER A 23 9.58 0.50 -7.52
CA SER A 23 10.58 0.22 -8.54
C SER A 23 11.77 1.15 -8.29
N LEU A 24 12.78 0.66 -7.56
CA LEU A 24 14.03 1.37 -7.36
C LEU A 24 14.85 1.28 -8.66
N CYS A 25 14.84 2.34 -9.47
CA CYS A 25 15.89 2.53 -10.47
C CYS A 25 17.23 2.65 -9.74
N GLN A 26 17.94 1.54 -9.61
CA GLN A 26 19.33 1.55 -9.11
C GLN A 26 20.25 2.08 -10.20
N PRO A 27 21.22 2.96 -9.88
CA PRO A 27 22.27 3.31 -10.84
C PRO A 27 23.03 2.04 -11.21
N ALA A 28 23.12 1.76 -12.51
CA ALA A 28 23.83 0.62 -13.05
C ALA A 28 25.31 0.72 -12.70
N PHE A 29 25.77 -0.06 -11.72
CA PHE A 29 27.17 -0.43 -11.62
C PHE A 29 27.41 -1.56 -12.62
N ALA A 30 28.40 -1.37 -13.49
CA ALA A 30 28.76 -2.32 -14.52
C ALA A 30 29.10 -3.70 -13.92
N ALA A 31 28.13 -4.61 -13.94
CA ALA A 31 28.37 -6.03 -13.77
C ALA A 31 28.40 -6.66 -15.16
N THR A 32 29.40 -7.48 -15.41
CA THR A 32 29.66 -8.16 -16.68
C THR A 32 28.76 -9.37 -16.93
N LYS A 33 27.53 -9.37 -16.37
CA LYS A 33 26.51 -10.41 -16.59
C LYS A 33 25.24 -9.80 -17.16
N ALA A 34 24.48 -10.62 -17.88
CA ALA A 34 23.22 -10.21 -18.52
C ALA A 34 22.32 -9.46 -17.53
N PRO A 35 21.69 -8.34 -17.96
CA PRO A 35 20.77 -7.60 -17.11
C PRO A 35 19.57 -8.48 -16.78
N PHE A 36 19.26 -8.60 -15.50
CA PHE A 36 18.03 -9.23 -15.02
C PHE A 36 17.05 -8.16 -14.55
N SER A 37 15.77 -8.46 -14.61
CA SER A 37 14.73 -7.62 -13.97
C SER A 37 14.50 -8.06 -12.54
N LYS A 38 14.19 -7.09 -11.68
CA LYS A 38 13.85 -7.32 -10.29
C LYS A 38 12.61 -6.49 -9.97
N ASP A 39 11.55 -7.17 -9.55
CA ASP A 39 10.31 -6.58 -9.07
C ASP A 39 10.19 -6.80 -7.57
N GLU A 40 9.87 -5.76 -6.83
CA GLU A 40 9.75 -5.79 -5.38
C GLU A 40 8.33 -5.39 -4.96
N THR A 41 7.72 -6.18 -4.08
CA THR A 41 6.44 -5.88 -3.44
C THR A 41 6.60 -5.95 -1.93
N VAL A 42 6.27 -4.87 -1.23
CA VAL A 42 6.36 -4.77 0.22
C VAL A 42 4.98 -4.96 0.85
N TYR A 43 4.88 -5.89 1.78
CA TYR A 43 3.68 -6.16 2.58
C TYR A 43 3.93 -5.75 4.03
N ALA A 44 3.05 -4.95 4.58
CA ALA A 44 3.13 -4.55 5.98
C ALA A 44 1.85 -4.90 6.73
N VAL A 45 2.01 -5.45 7.92
CA VAL A 45 0.91 -5.64 8.88
C VAL A 45 0.97 -4.48 9.86
N MET A 46 -0.17 -3.81 10.03
CA MET A 46 -0.29 -2.66 10.93
C MET A 46 -1.24 -2.95 12.09
N ALA A 47 -0.97 -2.34 13.23
CA ALA A 47 -1.93 -2.24 14.33
C ALA A 47 -3.04 -1.22 14.00
N ALA A 48 -4.07 -1.18 14.82
CA ALA A 48 -5.23 -0.30 14.59
C ALA A 48 -4.88 1.20 14.57
N ASP A 49 -3.79 1.60 15.21
CA ASP A 49 -3.29 2.98 15.22
C ASP A 49 -2.41 3.34 14.01
N GLY A 50 -2.20 2.39 13.09
CA GLY A 50 -1.35 2.55 11.91
C GLY A 50 0.12 2.19 12.14
N SER A 51 0.52 1.82 13.37
CA SER A 51 1.90 1.38 13.63
C SER A 51 2.19 0.04 12.95
N VAL A 52 3.36 -0.07 12.31
CA VAL A 52 3.79 -1.28 11.60
C VAL A 52 4.25 -2.33 12.61
N THR A 53 3.69 -3.52 12.54
CA THR A 53 4.05 -4.66 13.41
C THR A 53 4.95 -5.66 12.71
N LYS A 54 4.84 -5.79 11.40
CA LYS A 54 5.67 -6.69 10.59
C LYS A 54 5.75 -6.16 9.16
N THR A 55 6.92 -6.26 8.55
CA THR A 55 7.12 -5.97 7.13
C THR A 55 7.79 -7.17 6.45
N THR A 56 7.18 -7.63 5.36
CA THR A 56 7.70 -8.71 4.52
C THR A 56 7.82 -8.18 3.09
N VAL A 57 8.95 -8.45 2.45
CA VAL A 57 9.20 -8.09 1.06
C VAL A 57 9.15 -9.36 0.22
N SER A 58 8.42 -9.31 -0.88
CA SER A 58 8.41 -10.33 -1.93
C SER A 58 9.16 -9.80 -3.13
N GLU A 59 10.10 -10.59 -3.60
CA GLU A 59 10.98 -10.27 -4.71
C GLU A 59 10.74 -11.27 -5.85
N HIS A 60 10.72 -10.77 -7.08
CA HIS A 60 10.73 -11.57 -8.29
C HIS A 60 11.94 -11.19 -9.13
N LEU A 61 12.81 -12.15 -9.40
CA LEU A 61 13.93 -12.01 -10.31
C LEU A 61 13.57 -12.71 -11.63
N TYR A 62 13.87 -12.08 -12.74
CA TYR A 62 13.66 -12.65 -14.07
C TYR A 62 14.86 -12.38 -14.98
N ASN A 63 15.34 -13.45 -15.65
CA ASN A 63 16.30 -13.37 -16.74
C ASN A 63 16.02 -14.47 -17.76
N ALA A 64 15.76 -14.08 -19.02
CA ALA A 64 15.46 -15.02 -20.10
C ALA A 64 16.59 -16.05 -20.36
N ASP A 65 17.84 -15.70 -20.03
CA ASP A 65 19.02 -16.57 -20.16
C ASP A 65 19.32 -17.42 -18.90
N GLY A 66 18.38 -17.44 -17.93
CA GLY A 66 18.52 -18.11 -16.65
C GLY A 66 19.23 -17.27 -15.58
N LEU A 67 19.06 -17.66 -14.33
CA LEU A 67 19.56 -16.94 -13.15
C LEU A 67 20.85 -17.54 -12.56
N ALA A 68 21.43 -18.55 -13.19
CA ALA A 68 22.67 -19.18 -12.70
C ALA A 68 23.80 -18.16 -12.52
N GLY A 69 24.23 -17.96 -11.29
CA GLY A 69 25.31 -17.04 -10.93
C GLY A 69 24.96 -15.56 -11.11
N VAL A 70 23.69 -15.21 -11.23
CA VAL A 70 23.23 -13.81 -11.14
C VAL A 70 23.41 -13.31 -9.71
N GLU A 71 23.99 -12.13 -9.56
CA GLU A 71 24.21 -11.48 -8.28
C GLU A 71 23.04 -10.53 -8.00
N ASP A 72 22.22 -10.87 -7.06
CA ASP A 72 21.14 -10.02 -6.52
C ASP A 72 21.60 -9.35 -5.23
N ARG A 73 21.27 -8.07 -5.06
CA ARG A 73 21.51 -7.36 -3.79
C ARG A 73 20.26 -7.35 -2.95
N SER A 74 20.35 -7.92 -1.75
CA SER A 74 19.23 -7.97 -0.80
C SER A 74 19.72 -7.83 0.64
N THR A 75 19.12 -6.88 1.36
CA THR A 75 19.33 -6.70 2.81
C THR A 75 18.31 -7.45 3.65
N LEU A 76 17.42 -8.22 3.01
CA LEU A 76 16.36 -8.97 3.68
C LEU A 76 16.90 -10.02 4.63
N LYS A 77 16.15 -10.27 5.70
CA LYS A 77 16.37 -11.33 6.69
C LYS A 77 15.41 -12.49 6.43
N ASN A 78 15.74 -13.67 6.95
CA ASN A 78 14.83 -14.84 6.89
C ASN A 78 14.33 -15.15 5.47
N ILE A 79 15.23 -15.11 4.49
CA ILE A 79 14.88 -15.29 3.07
C ILE A 79 14.41 -16.72 2.83
N VAL A 80 13.28 -16.84 2.14
CA VAL A 80 12.66 -18.10 1.75
C VAL A 80 12.26 -18.03 0.28
N ASN A 81 12.72 -19.00 -0.53
CA ASN A 81 12.22 -19.22 -1.88
C ASN A 81 10.77 -19.70 -1.79
N THR A 82 9.85 -19.10 -2.55
CA THR A 82 8.41 -19.36 -2.43
C THR A 82 7.85 -20.29 -3.50
N GLU A 83 8.57 -20.52 -4.59
CA GLU A 83 8.05 -21.29 -5.72
C GLU A 83 8.92 -22.49 -6.13
N SER A 84 10.19 -22.52 -5.72
CA SER A 84 11.09 -23.60 -6.08
C SER A 84 11.96 -24.02 -4.89
N PHE A 85 12.76 -25.09 -5.09
CA PHE A 85 13.75 -25.55 -4.13
C PHE A 85 15.16 -24.99 -4.43
N ALA A 86 15.28 -24.01 -5.33
CA ALA A 86 16.55 -23.40 -5.63
C ALA A 86 17.13 -22.77 -4.36
N GLU A 87 18.39 -23.11 -4.10
CA GLU A 87 19.16 -22.57 -2.99
C GLU A 87 19.95 -21.34 -3.44
N TYR A 88 20.29 -20.49 -2.50
CA TYR A 88 21.18 -19.33 -2.74
C TYR A 88 22.41 -19.40 -1.85
N THR A 89 23.50 -18.81 -2.30
CA THR A 89 24.64 -18.46 -1.45
C THR A 89 24.59 -16.98 -1.12
N ARG A 90 24.96 -16.62 0.10
CA ARG A 90 24.94 -15.23 0.57
C ARG A 90 26.35 -14.77 0.96
N ASN A 91 26.76 -13.62 0.43
CA ASN A 91 27.96 -12.94 0.82
C ASN A 91 27.65 -11.46 1.13
N GLY A 92 27.52 -11.15 2.42
CA GLY A 92 27.02 -9.83 2.86
C GLY A 92 25.59 -9.58 2.35
N ASP A 93 25.43 -8.55 1.55
CA ASP A 93 24.14 -8.17 0.94
C ASP A 93 23.97 -8.76 -0.48
N THR A 94 24.89 -9.59 -0.95
CA THR A 94 24.79 -10.24 -2.26
C THR A 94 24.26 -11.65 -2.11
N LEU A 95 23.22 -11.97 -2.86
CA LEU A 95 22.65 -13.30 -3.05
C LEU A 95 23.03 -13.81 -4.43
N VAL A 96 23.45 -15.06 -4.51
CA VAL A 96 23.68 -15.76 -5.79
C VAL A 96 22.83 -17.01 -5.79
N TRP A 97 21.86 -17.07 -6.70
CA TRP A 97 20.96 -18.20 -6.84
C TRP A 97 21.61 -19.31 -7.67
N ASN A 98 21.50 -20.54 -7.19
CA ASN A 98 22.06 -21.73 -7.83
C ASN A 98 20.97 -22.43 -8.65
N THR A 99 20.48 -21.78 -9.69
CA THR A 99 19.44 -22.32 -10.57
C THR A 99 19.60 -21.83 -12.00
N ASP A 100 19.26 -22.69 -12.97
CA ASP A 100 19.16 -22.33 -14.39
C ASP A 100 17.75 -21.82 -14.74
N ASP A 101 16.82 -21.78 -13.78
CA ASP A 101 15.48 -21.24 -13.98
C ASP A 101 15.55 -19.77 -14.43
N THR A 102 14.59 -19.36 -15.23
CA THR A 102 14.43 -17.97 -15.68
C THR A 102 13.86 -17.06 -14.62
N ASP A 103 13.16 -17.64 -13.65
CA ASP A 103 12.40 -16.95 -12.60
C ASP A 103 12.79 -17.48 -11.21
N VAL A 104 12.95 -16.56 -10.28
CA VAL A 104 13.07 -16.87 -8.86
C VAL A 104 12.15 -15.93 -8.07
N TYR A 105 11.30 -16.52 -7.24
CA TYR A 105 10.43 -15.81 -6.31
C TYR A 105 10.88 -16.10 -4.89
N TYR A 106 11.21 -15.06 -4.15
CA TYR A 106 11.58 -15.21 -2.75
C TYR A 106 10.97 -14.12 -1.90
N LYS A 107 10.88 -14.35 -0.61
CA LYS A 107 10.44 -13.36 0.38
C LYS A 107 11.41 -13.31 1.55
N GLY A 108 11.42 -12.17 2.22
CA GLY A 108 12.18 -11.98 3.44
C GLY A 108 11.59 -10.86 4.30
N ASP A 109 12.05 -10.77 5.53
CA ASP A 109 11.64 -9.72 6.47
C ASP A 109 12.58 -8.52 6.40
N THR A 110 12.06 -7.32 6.66
CA THR A 110 12.83 -6.08 6.74
C THR A 110 12.37 -5.22 7.91
N ASP A 111 13.31 -4.49 8.50
CA ASP A 111 13.02 -3.45 9.51
C ASP A 111 13.10 -2.04 8.90
N ARG A 112 13.22 -1.92 7.58
CA ARG A 112 13.25 -0.61 6.91
C ARG A 112 11.90 0.09 7.07
N GLN A 113 11.96 1.40 7.29
CA GLN A 113 10.76 2.24 7.34
C GLN A 113 10.04 2.21 5.98
N LEU A 114 8.71 2.11 6.03
CA LEU A 114 7.90 2.21 4.81
C LEU A 114 8.00 3.61 4.22
N PRO A 115 7.95 3.75 2.89
CA PRO A 115 7.95 5.06 2.22
C PRO A 115 6.75 5.92 2.63
N ILE A 116 5.60 5.31 2.89
CA ILE A 116 4.43 5.98 3.48
C ILE A 116 4.14 5.37 4.84
N SER A 117 4.02 6.22 5.85
CA SER A 117 3.50 5.85 7.18
C SER A 117 2.08 6.37 7.33
N ALA A 118 1.24 5.64 8.06
CA ALA A 118 -0.10 6.05 8.43
C ALA A 118 -0.22 6.14 9.96
N LYS A 119 -0.93 7.17 10.45
CA LYS A 119 -1.38 7.25 11.82
C LYS A 119 -2.89 7.29 11.83
N VAL A 120 -3.52 6.34 12.52
CA VAL A 120 -4.98 6.23 12.57
C VAL A 120 -5.47 6.70 13.94
N THR A 121 -6.45 7.60 13.91
CA THR A 121 -7.08 8.17 15.11
C THR A 121 -8.58 7.91 15.05
N TYR A 122 -9.12 7.44 16.16
CA TYR A 122 -10.55 7.18 16.33
C TYR A 122 -11.13 8.12 17.36
N THR A 123 -12.24 8.78 17.01
CA THR A 123 -12.98 9.67 17.88
C THR A 123 -14.45 9.27 17.86
N LEU A 124 -15.04 9.00 19.02
CA LEU A 124 -16.46 8.66 19.15
C LEU A 124 -17.13 9.71 20.05
N ASP A 125 -18.17 10.39 19.53
CA ASP A 125 -18.85 11.49 20.18
C ASP A 125 -17.89 12.56 20.74
N GLY A 126 -16.83 12.89 19.97
CA GLY A 126 -15.82 13.87 20.35
C GLY A 126 -14.74 13.35 21.33
N ARG A 127 -14.84 12.10 21.81
CA ARG A 127 -13.82 11.46 22.66
C ARG A 127 -12.84 10.67 21.81
N THR A 128 -11.59 11.10 21.75
CA THR A 128 -10.49 10.34 21.13
C THR A 128 -9.97 9.27 22.10
N ALA A 129 -9.90 8.02 21.63
CA ALA A 129 -9.37 6.90 22.41
C ALA A 129 -8.83 5.79 21.47
N PRO A 130 -8.01 4.85 22.01
CA PRO A 130 -7.64 3.64 21.27
C PRO A 130 -8.88 2.86 20.81
N LEU A 131 -8.83 2.27 19.61
CA LEU A 131 -9.95 1.52 19.06
C LEU A 131 -10.48 0.46 20.05
N SER A 132 -9.60 -0.24 20.76
CA SER A 132 -9.98 -1.27 21.73
C SER A 132 -10.89 -0.77 22.86
N GLU A 133 -10.85 0.51 23.17
CA GLU A 133 -11.73 1.13 24.20
C GLU A 133 -13.08 1.58 23.61
N LEU A 134 -13.16 1.71 22.30
CA LEU A 134 -14.36 2.20 21.61
C LEU A 134 -15.22 1.07 21.03
N LEU A 135 -14.65 -0.13 20.86
CA LEU A 135 -15.37 -1.28 20.33
C LEU A 135 -16.64 -1.59 21.14
N GLY A 136 -17.73 -1.90 20.46
CA GLY A 136 -19.04 -2.17 21.04
C GLY A 136 -19.79 -0.94 21.54
N GLN A 137 -19.24 0.28 21.43
CA GLN A 137 -19.92 1.51 21.78
C GLN A 137 -20.68 2.07 20.59
N SER A 138 -21.73 2.83 20.86
CA SER A 138 -22.56 3.52 19.87
C SER A 138 -22.27 5.01 19.90
N GLY A 139 -22.39 5.69 18.78
CA GLY A 139 -22.20 7.13 18.67
C GLY A 139 -21.76 7.59 17.28
N HIS A 140 -21.36 8.83 17.19
CA HIS A 140 -20.79 9.41 15.96
C HIS A 140 -19.28 9.16 15.91
N LEU A 141 -18.86 8.28 14.99
CA LEU A 141 -17.47 7.94 14.73
C LEU A 141 -16.85 8.94 13.76
N VAL A 142 -15.67 9.45 14.10
CA VAL A 142 -14.75 10.13 13.19
C VAL A 142 -13.44 9.34 13.18
N LEU A 143 -13.11 8.78 12.04
CA LEU A 143 -11.87 8.07 11.77
C LEU A 143 -10.98 8.94 10.91
N THR A 144 -9.79 9.26 11.38
CA THR A 144 -8.81 10.08 10.66
C THR A 144 -7.56 9.27 10.41
N ILE A 145 -7.06 9.31 9.16
CA ILE A 145 -5.83 8.66 8.73
C ILE A 145 -4.87 9.75 8.25
N ASP A 146 -3.84 10.03 9.04
CA ASP A 146 -2.77 10.95 8.69
C ASP A 146 -1.66 10.19 7.98
N LEU A 147 -1.35 10.57 6.75
CA LEU A 147 -0.33 9.98 5.91
C LEU A 147 0.95 10.82 5.97
N THR A 148 2.09 10.17 6.10
CA THR A 148 3.41 10.81 6.06
C THR A 148 4.27 10.16 5.01
N ASN A 149 4.78 10.96 4.07
CA ASN A 149 5.76 10.53 3.09
C ASN A 149 7.17 10.63 3.71
N ASN A 150 7.86 9.49 3.79
CA ASN A 150 9.19 9.35 4.38
C ASN A 150 10.31 9.45 3.34
N GLU A 151 9.98 9.39 2.04
CA GLU A 151 10.93 9.51 0.93
C GLU A 151 11.23 10.98 0.63
N LYS A 152 12.14 11.56 1.40
CA LYS A 152 12.51 12.97 1.34
C LYS A 152 13.84 13.18 0.64
N GLY A 153 13.90 14.21 -0.19
CA GLY A 153 15.11 14.68 -0.84
C GLY A 153 15.28 16.18 -0.65
N THR A 154 16.41 16.72 -1.08
CA THR A 154 16.67 18.15 -1.08
C THR A 154 16.92 18.61 -2.52
N LEU A 155 16.23 19.67 -2.95
CA LEU A 155 16.45 20.32 -4.23
C LEU A 155 16.83 21.79 -4.00
N THR A 156 17.73 22.29 -4.83
CA THR A 156 18.03 23.74 -4.87
C THR A 156 17.20 24.40 -5.96
N VAL A 157 16.29 25.27 -5.56
CA VAL A 157 15.45 26.07 -6.47
C VAL A 157 15.72 27.54 -6.20
N ASP A 158 16.09 28.29 -7.23
CA ASP A 158 16.44 29.71 -7.12
C ASP A 158 17.50 30.01 -6.05
N GLY A 159 18.50 29.10 -5.92
CA GLY A 159 19.59 29.23 -4.95
C GLY A 159 19.20 28.93 -3.49
N LYS A 160 17.97 28.42 -3.24
CA LYS A 160 17.50 28.02 -1.91
C LYS A 160 17.31 26.52 -1.85
N GLU A 161 17.80 25.89 -0.80
CA GLU A 161 17.50 24.49 -0.52
C GLU A 161 16.05 24.32 -0.06
N ARG A 162 15.38 23.34 -0.64
CA ARG A 162 14.01 22.93 -0.29
C ARG A 162 13.95 21.44 -0.06
N THR A 163 13.25 21.04 0.98
CA THR A 163 12.91 19.64 1.18
C THR A 163 11.73 19.31 0.27
N VAL A 164 11.87 18.25 -0.50
CA VAL A 164 10.83 17.71 -1.39
C VAL A 164 10.63 16.24 -1.07
N VAL A 165 9.48 15.71 -1.41
CA VAL A 165 9.21 14.28 -1.30
C VAL A 165 9.16 13.64 -2.69
N THR A 166 9.50 12.35 -2.78
CA THR A 166 9.19 11.55 -3.96
C THR A 166 7.68 11.41 -4.05
N PRO A 167 7.04 11.83 -5.16
CA PRO A 167 5.60 11.65 -5.32
C PRO A 167 5.24 10.16 -5.32
N LEU A 168 4.43 9.75 -4.37
CA LEU A 168 3.92 8.39 -4.25
C LEU A 168 2.40 8.44 -4.28
N VAL A 169 1.80 7.81 -5.28
CA VAL A 169 0.35 7.66 -5.35
C VAL A 169 -0.08 6.67 -4.27
N THR A 170 -0.90 7.14 -3.34
CA THR A 170 -1.36 6.35 -2.20
C THR A 170 -2.86 6.20 -2.26
N ALA A 171 -3.33 4.96 -2.40
CA ALA A 171 -4.74 4.59 -2.32
C ALA A 171 -5.05 4.06 -0.91
N VAL A 172 -6.15 4.53 -0.32
CA VAL A 172 -6.61 4.08 1.00
C VAL A 172 -8.06 3.68 0.92
N GLY A 173 -8.36 2.44 1.34
CA GLY A 173 -9.71 1.92 1.50
C GLY A 173 -10.04 1.77 2.99
N VAL A 174 -11.21 2.23 3.39
CA VAL A 174 -11.76 2.03 4.74
C VAL A 174 -13.09 1.31 4.63
N VAL A 175 -13.16 0.11 5.19
CA VAL A 175 -14.39 -0.69 5.22
C VAL A 175 -15.00 -0.60 6.62
N LEU A 176 -16.24 -0.10 6.68
CA LEU A 176 -17.05 -0.08 7.88
C LEU A 176 -18.12 -1.18 7.81
N GLY A 177 -18.40 -1.82 8.94
CA GLY A 177 -19.45 -2.85 9.04
C GLY A 177 -20.86 -2.32 8.76
N GLY A 178 -21.81 -3.22 8.57
CA GLY A 178 -23.22 -2.90 8.22
C GLY A 178 -23.98 -2.11 9.27
N ASP A 179 -23.43 -1.94 10.46
CA ASP A 179 -24.02 -1.11 11.54
C ASP A 179 -23.70 0.38 11.36
N ALA A 180 -22.77 0.71 10.46
CA ALA A 180 -22.43 2.09 10.14
C ALA A 180 -23.50 2.71 9.23
N ARG A 181 -24.02 3.87 9.64
CA ARG A 181 -25.02 4.67 8.91
C ARG A 181 -24.48 6.07 8.67
N ASN A 182 -25.12 6.79 7.77
CA ASN A 182 -24.74 8.17 7.44
C ASN A 182 -23.24 8.32 7.17
N VAL A 183 -22.64 7.30 6.52
CA VAL A 183 -21.21 7.29 6.23
C VAL A 183 -20.87 8.42 5.27
N ASN A 184 -19.84 9.17 5.60
CA ASN A 184 -19.31 10.26 4.80
C ASN A 184 -17.78 10.11 4.65
N ALA A 185 -17.30 10.17 3.41
CA ALA A 185 -15.88 10.17 3.09
C ALA A 185 -15.49 11.57 2.62
N VAL A 186 -14.87 12.36 3.48
CA VAL A 186 -14.48 13.74 3.16
C VAL A 186 -13.42 13.77 2.06
N ASN A 187 -13.78 14.29 0.88
CA ASN A 187 -12.95 14.27 -0.35
C ASN A 187 -12.60 12.86 -0.85
N GLY A 188 -13.30 11.84 -0.43
CA GLY A 188 -13.19 10.46 -0.88
C GLY A 188 -14.39 10.05 -1.73
N LEU A 189 -14.35 8.82 -2.21
CA LEU A 189 -15.45 8.13 -2.84
C LEU A 189 -16.09 7.21 -1.82
N LEU A 190 -17.41 7.10 -1.87
CA LEU A 190 -18.16 6.23 -0.98
C LEU A 190 -18.99 5.25 -1.80
N GLU A 191 -18.85 3.98 -1.49
CA GLU A 191 -19.71 2.93 -2.00
C GLU A 191 -20.35 2.19 -0.82
N SER A 192 -21.66 2.04 -0.84
CA SER A 192 -22.42 1.41 0.25
C SER A 192 -23.18 0.20 -0.26
N ALA A 193 -22.96 -0.94 0.38
CA ALA A 193 -23.69 -2.17 0.19
C ALA A 193 -24.52 -2.52 1.45
N ALA A 194 -25.38 -3.54 1.36
CA ALA A 194 -26.30 -3.88 2.45
C ALA A 194 -25.59 -4.28 3.77
N LYS A 195 -24.33 -4.70 3.72
CA LYS A 195 -23.56 -5.21 4.88
C LYS A 195 -22.27 -4.45 5.19
N SER A 196 -21.91 -3.46 4.37
CA SER A 196 -20.68 -2.69 4.57
C SER A 196 -20.74 -1.40 3.77
N SER A 197 -19.98 -0.41 4.21
CA SER A 197 -19.68 0.80 3.45
C SER A 197 -18.18 0.89 3.23
N VAL A 198 -17.77 1.21 2.02
CA VAL A 198 -16.37 1.36 1.63
C VAL A 198 -16.13 2.82 1.27
N ALA A 199 -15.24 3.46 2.01
CA ALA A 199 -14.71 4.77 1.66
C ALA A 199 -13.35 4.59 0.99
N ALA A 200 -13.18 5.15 -0.20
CA ALA A 200 -11.94 5.05 -0.98
C ALA A 200 -11.34 6.44 -1.22
N PHE A 201 -10.04 6.54 -1.06
CA PHE A 201 -9.28 7.78 -1.21
C PHE A 201 -8.06 7.54 -2.08
N VAL A 202 -7.67 8.60 -2.80
CA VAL A 202 -6.35 8.69 -3.43
C VAL A 202 -5.67 9.94 -2.93
N ALA A 203 -4.40 9.81 -2.57
CA ALA A 203 -3.60 10.90 -2.02
C ALA A 203 -2.18 10.91 -2.59
N LEU A 204 -1.55 12.08 -2.55
CA LEU A 204 -0.13 12.31 -2.85
C LEU A 204 0.53 12.94 -1.61
N PRO A 205 0.82 12.14 -0.57
CA PRO A 205 1.27 12.67 0.71
C PRO A 205 2.56 13.47 0.61
N GLY A 206 2.60 14.65 1.24
CA GLY A 206 3.75 15.55 1.29
C GLY A 206 4.01 16.36 0.02
N VAL A 207 3.33 16.05 -1.10
CA VAL A 207 3.54 16.74 -2.38
C VAL A 207 3.08 18.18 -2.29
N LYS A 208 1.98 18.49 -1.61
CA LYS A 208 1.52 19.88 -1.40
C LYS A 208 2.60 20.74 -0.78
N ALA A 209 3.24 20.27 0.28
CA ALA A 209 4.31 21.00 0.95
C ALA A 209 5.56 21.16 0.07
N SER A 210 5.88 20.17 -0.77
CA SER A 210 6.99 20.22 -1.73
C SER A 210 6.77 21.27 -2.82
N LEU A 211 5.51 21.53 -3.20
CA LEU A 211 5.12 22.46 -4.25
C LEU A 211 4.78 23.86 -3.74
N ASP A 212 4.79 24.06 -2.42
CA ASP A 212 4.43 25.34 -1.82
C ASP A 212 5.31 26.49 -2.32
N GLY A 213 4.68 27.54 -2.84
CA GLY A 213 5.34 28.69 -3.46
C GLY A 213 5.97 28.43 -4.84
N LEU A 214 5.80 27.23 -5.44
CA LEU A 214 6.26 26.89 -6.79
C LEU A 214 5.13 26.88 -7.80
N LEU A 215 3.91 26.58 -7.39
CA LEU A 215 2.76 26.56 -8.26
C LEU A 215 1.89 27.81 -8.10
N PRO A 216 1.25 28.30 -9.18
CA PRO A 216 0.15 29.25 -9.05
C PRO A 216 -0.93 28.64 -8.15
N GLN A 217 -1.64 29.47 -7.39
CA GLN A 217 -2.54 29.09 -6.28
C GLN A 217 -3.69 28.13 -6.64
N GLN A 218 -3.88 27.78 -7.90
CA GLN A 218 -4.87 26.84 -8.37
C GLN A 218 -4.29 26.00 -9.51
N VAL A 219 -4.05 24.73 -9.23
CA VAL A 219 -3.91 23.69 -10.26
C VAL A 219 -5.18 22.86 -10.19
N ASP A 220 -6.18 23.26 -10.99
CA ASP A 220 -7.45 22.56 -11.08
C ASP A 220 -7.22 21.09 -11.44
N GLY A 221 -7.92 20.18 -10.76
CA GLY A 221 -7.87 18.74 -10.99
C GLY A 221 -6.91 17.95 -10.08
N VAL A 222 -5.77 18.50 -9.65
CA VAL A 222 -4.80 17.79 -8.80
C VAL A 222 -4.98 18.10 -7.31
N THR A 223 -5.55 19.25 -6.97
CA THR A 223 -5.64 19.75 -5.58
C THR A 223 -6.37 18.78 -4.64
N ARG A 224 -7.37 18.05 -5.13
CA ARG A 224 -8.12 17.07 -4.36
C ARG A 224 -7.26 15.87 -3.89
N TYR A 225 -6.16 15.59 -4.58
CA TYR A 225 -5.25 14.50 -4.25
C TYR A 225 -4.09 14.95 -3.37
N LEU A 226 -3.89 16.27 -3.23
CA LEU A 226 -2.83 16.86 -2.41
C LEU A 226 -3.25 16.95 -0.94
N GLN A 227 -3.72 15.82 -0.38
CA GLN A 227 -4.16 15.71 1.01
C GLN A 227 -3.27 14.74 1.78
N ASP A 228 -2.93 15.13 3.00
CA ASP A 228 -2.12 14.33 3.91
C ASP A 228 -2.98 13.68 5.00
N SER A 229 -4.23 14.10 5.15
CA SER A 229 -5.18 13.59 6.15
C SER A 229 -6.49 13.23 5.48
N LEU A 230 -6.97 12.02 5.76
CA LEU A 230 -8.19 11.43 5.21
C LEU A 230 -9.18 11.22 6.35
N THR A 231 -10.45 11.55 6.13
CA THR A 231 -11.47 11.45 7.19
C THR A 231 -12.68 10.68 6.70
N VAL A 232 -13.11 9.73 7.52
CA VAL A 232 -14.36 9.00 7.38
C VAL A 232 -15.21 9.25 8.63
N GLU A 233 -16.46 9.66 8.42
CA GLU A 233 -17.44 9.87 9.49
C GLU A 233 -18.57 8.86 9.33
N ALA A 234 -19.13 8.38 10.44
CA ALA A 234 -20.28 7.48 10.43
C ALA A 234 -21.00 7.48 11.77
N ASP A 235 -22.30 7.24 11.76
CA ASP A 235 -23.04 6.89 12.98
C ASP A 235 -23.00 5.37 13.15
N VAL A 236 -22.53 4.88 14.30
CA VAL A 236 -22.41 3.46 14.61
C VAL A 236 -23.30 3.09 15.80
N GLU A 237 -23.97 1.95 15.73
CA GLU A 237 -24.80 1.42 16.82
C GLU A 237 -23.99 0.50 17.76
N GLU A 238 -23.04 -0.23 17.23
CA GLU A 238 -22.13 -1.11 17.95
C GLU A 238 -20.81 -1.16 17.18
N LEU A 239 -19.88 -0.27 17.50
CA LEU A 239 -18.66 -0.10 16.71
C LEU A 239 -17.90 -1.42 16.59
N THR A 240 -17.77 -1.92 15.39
CA THR A 240 -16.89 -3.02 15.00
C THR A 240 -15.57 -2.46 14.47
N ALA A 241 -14.51 -3.27 14.49
CA ALA A 241 -13.21 -2.83 14.00
C ALA A 241 -13.26 -2.52 12.51
N PRO A 242 -13.00 -1.27 12.08
CA PRO A 242 -12.86 -0.95 10.67
C PRO A 242 -11.69 -1.69 10.05
N GLN A 243 -11.80 -2.09 8.77
CA GLN A 243 -10.65 -2.56 8.02
C GLN A 243 -10.07 -1.40 7.23
N ILE A 244 -8.77 -1.23 7.31
CA ILE A 244 -8.05 -0.17 6.59
C ILE A 244 -7.01 -0.83 5.71
N LEU A 245 -7.07 -0.52 4.43
CA LEU A 245 -6.13 -0.98 3.40
C LEU A 245 -5.42 0.23 2.82
N LEU A 246 -4.13 0.12 2.64
CA LEU A 246 -3.31 1.18 2.06
C LEU A 246 -2.40 0.55 1.01
N ALA A 247 -2.44 1.09 -0.20
CA ALA A 247 -1.54 0.72 -1.28
C ALA A 247 -0.79 1.96 -1.75
N CYS A 248 0.49 1.80 -2.07
CA CYS A 248 1.31 2.91 -2.52
C CYS A 248 2.22 2.46 -3.66
N ALA A 249 2.36 3.31 -4.67
CA ALA A 249 3.23 3.07 -5.80
C ALA A 249 3.95 4.34 -6.26
N ALA A 250 5.20 4.21 -6.67
CA ALA A 250 5.89 5.24 -7.42
C ALA A 250 5.52 5.07 -8.91
N SER A 251 4.74 5.99 -9.47
CA SER A 251 4.40 5.95 -10.88
C SER A 251 4.59 7.33 -11.50
N ALA A 252 5.64 7.48 -12.30
CA ALA A 252 5.81 8.66 -13.14
C ALA A 252 4.73 8.74 -14.23
N GLU A 253 4.19 7.58 -14.68
CA GLU A 253 3.09 7.50 -15.65
C GLU A 253 1.76 7.95 -15.03
N ALA A 254 1.54 7.70 -13.73
CA ALA A 254 0.36 8.14 -13.01
C ALA A 254 0.23 9.67 -12.91
N LEU A 255 1.35 10.39 -12.91
CA LEU A 255 1.36 11.85 -12.90
C LEU A 255 1.18 12.47 -14.29
N GLY A 256 1.40 11.71 -15.36
CA GLY A 256 1.33 12.20 -16.74
C GLY A 256 -0.02 12.03 -17.44
N GLN A 257 -0.94 11.23 -16.86
CA GLN A 257 -2.23 10.89 -17.49
C GLN A 257 -3.43 11.29 -16.59
N GLY A 258 -3.47 12.55 -16.22
CA GLY A 258 -4.31 13.11 -15.15
C GLY A 258 -5.81 12.77 -15.12
N ASP A 259 -6.45 12.34 -16.21
CA ASP A 259 -7.88 12.03 -16.22
C ASP A 259 -8.21 10.52 -16.29
N GLU A 260 -7.26 9.67 -16.69
CA GLU A 260 -7.50 8.23 -16.84
C GLU A 260 -6.97 7.38 -15.66
N VAL A 261 -6.13 7.94 -14.80
CA VAL A 261 -5.51 7.21 -13.68
C VAL A 261 -6.48 6.94 -12.54
N PHE A 262 -7.56 7.71 -12.45
CA PHE A 262 -8.55 7.66 -11.39
C PHE A 262 -9.96 7.38 -11.92
N ASP A 263 -10.06 6.45 -12.87
CA ASP A 263 -11.36 5.97 -13.33
C ASP A 263 -12.10 5.25 -12.19
N LEU A 264 -13.38 5.58 -12.01
CA LEU A 264 -14.26 5.00 -10.99
C LEU A 264 -14.42 3.48 -11.16
N ASP A 265 -14.35 2.96 -12.40
CA ASP A 265 -14.37 1.52 -12.67
C ASP A 265 -13.15 0.80 -12.07
N SER A 266 -12.04 1.50 -11.95
CA SER A 266 -10.81 1.03 -11.32
C SER A 266 -10.92 0.91 -9.80
N LEU A 267 -11.68 1.78 -9.17
CA LEU A 267 -11.96 1.73 -7.74
C LEU A 267 -12.99 0.64 -7.40
N ASN A 268 -13.90 0.34 -8.31
CA ASN A 268 -14.81 -0.80 -8.15
C ASN A 268 -14.04 -2.13 -8.15
N ASP A 269 -13.05 -2.31 -9.06
CA ASP A 269 -12.19 -3.50 -9.06
C ASP A 269 -11.37 -3.61 -7.75
N LEU A 270 -10.95 -2.48 -7.16
CA LEU A 270 -10.28 -2.45 -5.84
C LEU A 270 -11.25 -2.81 -4.71
N THR A 271 -12.48 -2.31 -4.77
CA THR A 271 -13.54 -2.60 -3.80
C THR A 271 -13.92 -4.08 -3.81
N ASP A 272 -14.08 -4.66 -5.00
CA ASP A 272 -14.35 -6.09 -5.18
C ASP A 272 -13.17 -6.95 -4.68
N GLY A 273 -11.94 -6.51 -4.91
CA GLY A 273 -10.73 -7.14 -4.38
C GLY A 273 -10.66 -7.11 -2.85
N ILE A 274 -11.04 -6.00 -2.24
CA ILE A 274 -11.12 -5.83 -0.77
C ILE A 274 -12.20 -6.74 -0.18
N ALA A 275 -13.37 -6.84 -0.81
CA ALA A 275 -14.44 -7.72 -0.36
C ALA A 275 -14.03 -9.20 -0.44
N ALA A 276 -13.41 -9.62 -1.54
CA ALA A 276 -12.89 -10.98 -1.71
C ALA A 276 -11.80 -11.34 -0.68
N LEU A 277 -10.96 -10.37 -0.30
CA LEU A 277 -9.95 -10.54 0.73
C LEU A 277 -10.56 -10.73 2.12
N ASN A 278 -11.58 -9.92 2.45
CA ASN A 278 -12.29 -10.06 3.71
C ASN A 278 -12.90 -11.45 3.85
N ASP A 279 -13.51 -11.98 2.79
CA ASP A 279 -14.05 -13.32 2.76
C ASP A 279 -12.96 -14.40 2.93
N ALA A 280 -11.82 -14.24 2.27
CA ALA A 280 -10.68 -15.15 2.42
C ALA A 280 -10.08 -15.12 3.84
N MET A 281 -10.02 -13.93 4.47
CA MET A 281 -9.50 -13.78 5.83
C MET A 281 -10.47 -14.38 6.86
N ASN A 282 -11.78 -14.24 6.66
CA ASN A 282 -12.79 -14.91 7.50
C ASN A 282 -12.71 -16.44 7.37
N GLN A 283 -12.51 -16.97 6.16
CA GLN A 283 -12.29 -18.41 5.95
C GLN A 283 -11.01 -18.93 6.61
N LEU A 284 -9.93 -18.13 6.60
CA LEU A 284 -8.68 -18.45 7.31
C LEU A 284 -8.85 -18.44 8.83
N LEU A 285 -9.60 -17.50 9.38
CA LEU A 285 -9.94 -17.43 10.81
C LEU A 285 -10.79 -18.62 11.24
N ASP A 286 -11.79 -18.99 10.44
CA ASP A 286 -12.63 -20.16 10.67
C ASP A 286 -11.82 -21.47 10.58
N GLY A 287 -10.94 -21.59 9.58
CA GLY A 287 -10.03 -22.72 9.44
C GLY A 287 -9.04 -22.85 10.59
N ALA A 288 -8.46 -21.73 11.06
CA ALA A 288 -7.58 -21.71 12.23
C ALA A 288 -8.33 -22.08 13.53
N SER A 289 -9.58 -21.64 13.66
CA SER A 289 -10.44 -21.98 14.80
C SER A 289 -10.82 -23.46 14.81
N GLN A 290 -11.10 -24.05 13.65
CA GLN A 290 -11.37 -25.48 13.50
C GLN A 290 -10.13 -26.32 13.78
N LEU A 291 -8.93 -25.91 13.35
CA LEU A 291 -7.66 -26.55 13.67
C LEU A 291 -7.37 -26.54 15.17
N LYS A 292 -7.67 -25.41 15.84
CA LYS A 292 -7.52 -25.28 17.30
C LYS A 292 -8.52 -26.13 18.10
N ALA A 293 -9.71 -26.35 17.55
CA ALA A 293 -10.75 -27.19 18.17
C ALA A 293 -10.55 -28.68 17.91
N GLY A 294 -9.76 -29.06 16.89
CA GLY A 294 -9.45 -30.44 16.52
C GLY A 294 -8.11 -30.97 17.05
N ALA A 295 -7.31 -30.10 17.74
CA ALA A 295 -6.07 -30.45 18.43
C ALA A 295 -6.27 -30.51 19.94
#